data_f705f3e0850a66316d90a69aa802f049
#
_entry.id   f705f3e0850a66316d90a69aa802f049
#
_cell.length_a   1.000
_cell.length_b   1.000
_cell.length_c   1.000
_cell.angle_alpha   90.00
_cell.angle_beta   90.00
_cell.angle_gamma   90.00
#
_symmetry.space_group_name_H-M   'P 1'
#
loop_
_entity.id
_entity.type
_entity.pdbx_description
1 polymer ?
#
loop_
_entity_poly.entity_id
_entity_poly.type
_entity_poly.pdbx_seq_one_letter_code
_entity_poly.pdbx_strand_id
1 'polypeptide(L)'
;IVLVGSPEYQNGSYKLGQAEGGRKILLLNVNNFDASDENELKESLHTIVHEFTHILHQTKLFDKKYQEISTGRYNSNWTLLNDSEARRLGFITNYAMLNKDEDFAEMVSGILVFGYDWFKDTVLAEAEKSTENPNAKADLEAKLAIVESYFKETWNIEFFDNETSGEKGLETYFREAIEKVVSNPPTK
;
A
#
# COMPACT_ATOMS: atom_id res chain seq x y z
N ILE A 1 -11.45 9.48 -11.18
CA ILE A 1 -11.81 8.10 -10.83
C ILE A 1 -12.99 7.69 -11.70
N VAL A 2 -12.98 6.47 -12.21
CA VAL A 2 -14.08 5.84 -12.96
C VAL A 2 -14.56 4.64 -12.16
N LEU A 3 -15.86 4.60 -11.86
CA LEU A 3 -16.49 3.51 -11.12
C LEU A 3 -17.13 2.51 -12.10
N VAL A 4 -16.84 1.23 -11.93
CA VAL A 4 -17.35 0.12 -12.74
C VAL A 4 -18.07 -0.89 -11.84
N GLY A 5 -19.36 -1.07 -12.06
CA GLY A 5 -20.21 -1.93 -11.22
C GLY A 5 -19.92 -3.42 -11.34
N SER A 6 -19.38 -3.84 -12.49
CA SER A 6 -19.11 -5.26 -12.76
C SER A 6 -17.67 -5.64 -12.34
N PRO A 7 -17.48 -6.84 -11.77
CA PRO A 7 -16.15 -7.35 -11.53
C PRO A 7 -15.45 -7.70 -12.88
N GLU A 8 -14.13 -7.56 -12.89
CA GLU A 8 -13.28 -8.09 -13.96
C GLU A 8 -12.45 -9.24 -13.40
N TYR A 9 -12.46 -10.38 -14.08
CA TYR A 9 -11.70 -11.56 -13.69
C TYR A 9 -10.49 -11.72 -14.60
N GLN A 10 -9.30 -11.69 -14.03
CA GLN A 10 -8.05 -11.80 -14.76
C GLN A 10 -7.07 -12.72 -14.03
N ASN A 11 -6.47 -13.66 -14.75
CA ASN A 11 -5.41 -14.54 -14.24
C ASN A 11 -5.73 -15.26 -12.92
N GLY A 12 -7.00 -15.68 -12.72
CA GLY A 12 -7.40 -16.44 -11.54
C GLY A 12 -7.83 -15.60 -10.34
N SER A 13 -7.86 -14.26 -10.47
CA SER A 13 -8.30 -13.35 -9.41
C SER A 13 -9.22 -12.25 -9.96
N TYR A 14 -9.97 -11.61 -9.07
CA TYR A 14 -10.74 -10.41 -9.41
C TYR A 14 -9.83 -9.19 -9.38
N LYS A 15 -9.90 -8.42 -10.45
CA LYS A 15 -9.26 -7.11 -10.52
C LYS A 15 -10.15 -6.10 -9.79
N LEU A 16 -9.59 -5.39 -8.82
CA LEU A 16 -10.32 -4.41 -8.01
C LEU A 16 -10.08 -2.98 -8.47
N GLY A 17 -8.92 -2.69 -9.05
CA GLY A 17 -8.56 -1.37 -9.55
C GLY A 17 -7.63 -1.43 -10.76
N GLN A 18 -7.41 -0.28 -11.37
CA GLN A 18 -6.40 -0.07 -12.41
C GLN A 18 -6.06 1.40 -12.55
N ALA A 19 -4.77 1.72 -12.50
CA ALA A 19 -4.24 3.01 -12.91
C ALA A 19 -3.98 3.04 -14.43
N GLU A 20 -4.43 4.08 -15.11
CA GLU A 20 -4.25 4.22 -16.55
C GLU A 20 -3.52 5.52 -16.92
N GLY A 21 -2.31 5.35 -17.46
CA GLY A 21 -1.54 6.42 -18.09
C GLY A 21 -1.26 7.64 -17.22
N GLY A 22 -1.09 7.45 -15.91
CA GLY A 22 -0.82 8.52 -14.95
C GLY A 22 -1.96 9.53 -14.76
N ARG A 23 -3.20 9.21 -15.17
CA ARG A 23 -4.30 10.19 -15.19
C ARG A 23 -5.64 9.67 -14.70
N LYS A 24 -5.87 8.37 -14.70
CA LYS A 24 -7.18 7.78 -14.44
C LYS A 24 -7.05 6.54 -13.56
N ILE A 25 -7.95 6.42 -12.61
CA ILE A 25 -8.14 5.22 -11.79
C ILE A 25 -9.49 4.63 -12.14
N LEU A 26 -9.54 3.34 -12.48
CA LEU A 26 -10.76 2.54 -12.51
C LEU A 26 -10.89 1.83 -11.17
N LEU A 27 -12.09 1.87 -10.60
CA LEU A 27 -12.48 1.02 -9.48
C LEU A 27 -13.56 0.05 -9.97
N LEU A 28 -13.31 -1.22 -9.79
CA LEU A 28 -14.16 -2.31 -10.26
C LEU A 28 -14.97 -2.89 -9.09
N ASN A 29 -16.09 -3.54 -9.41
CA ASN A 29 -16.95 -4.22 -8.43
C ASN A 29 -17.56 -3.30 -7.34
N VAL A 30 -17.70 -2.01 -7.60
CA VAL A 30 -18.17 -1.01 -6.62
C VAL A 30 -19.62 -1.20 -6.15
N ASN A 31 -20.42 -1.99 -6.86
CA ASN A 31 -21.81 -2.27 -6.47
C ASN A 31 -21.93 -3.16 -5.23
N ASN A 32 -20.88 -3.88 -4.87
CA ASN A 32 -20.86 -4.78 -3.72
C ASN A 32 -20.19 -4.16 -2.48
N PHE A 33 -19.86 -2.87 -2.54
CA PHE A 33 -19.18 -2.16 -1.46
C PHE A 33 -20.16 -1.74 -0.36
N ASP A 34 -19.86 -2.08 0.89
CA ASP A 34 -20.57 -1.63 2.08
C ASP A 34 -19.66 -0.77 2.97
N ALA A 35 -19.84 0.55 2.91
CA ALA A 35 -19.05 1.51 3.69
C ALA A 35 -19.31 1.42 5.21
N SER A 36 -20.32 0.67 5.66
CA SER A 36 -20.59 0.42 7.09
C SER A 36 -19.76 -0.74 7.65
N ASP A 37 -19.17 -1.56 6.78
CA ASP A 37 -18.17 -2.56 7.17
C ASP A 37 -16.79 -1.96 7.10
N GLU A 38 -16.10 -1.88 8.25
CA GLU A 38 -14.77 -1.29 8.36
C GLU A 38 -13.73 -2.02 7.50
N ASN A 39 -13.83 -3.34 7.38
CA ASN A 39 -12.88 -4.12 6.58
C ASN A 39 -13.09 -3.84 5.09
N GLU A 40 -14.36 -3.84 4.61
CA GLU A 40 -14.64 -3.50 3.22
C GLU A 40 -14.26 -2.06 2.89
N LEU A 41 -14.45 -1.12 3.83
CA LEU A 41 -13.99 0.25 3.69
C LEU A 41 -12.47 0.32 3.52
N LYS A 42 -11.71 -0.34 4.40
CA LYS A 42 -10.24 -0.37 4.35
C LYS A 42 -9.72 -1.03 3.07
N GLU A 43 -10.27 -2.18 2.68
CA GLU A 43 -9.88 -2.86 1.42
C GLU A 43 -10.13 -1.99 0.18
N SER A 44 -11.26 -1.29 0.15
CA SER A 44 -11.57 -0.37 -0.95
C SER A 44 -10.64 0.85 -0.96
N LEU A 45 -10.35 1.42 0.21
CA LEU A 45 -9.40 2.52 0.34
C LEU A 45 -7.98 2.08 -0.02
N HIS A 46 -7.58 0.87 0.38
CA HIS A 46 -6.30 0.28 0.00
C HIS A 46 -6.17 0.23 -1.53
N THR A 47 -7.16 -0.30 -2.22
CA THR A 47 -7.19 -0.33 -3.68
C THR A 47 -7.10 1.09 -4.29
N ILE A 48 -7.85 2.06 -3.78
CA ILE A 48 -7.81 3.45 -4.27
C ILE A 48 -6.42 4.07 -4.09
N VAL A 49 -5.83 3.91 -2.91
CA VAL A 49 -4.51 4.48 -2.59
C VAL A 49 -3.41 3.78 -3.39
N HIS A 50 -3.51 2.47 -3.56
CA HIS A 50 -2.60 1.67 -4.38
C HIS A 50 -2.57 2.20 -5.83
N GLU A 51 -3.74 2.30 -6.48
CA GLU A 51 -3.84 2.80 -7.85
C GLU A 51 -3.42 4.27 -7.98
N PHE A 52 -3.73 5.09 -6.96
CA PHE A 52 -3.27 6.48 -6.93
C PHE A 52 -1.75 6.58 -6.81
N THR A 53 -1.13 5.67 -6.06
CA THR A 53 0.34 5.60 -5.93
C THR A 53 0.98 5.28 -7.28
N HIS A 54 0.38 4.41 -8.10
CA HIS A 54 0.83 4.20 -9.47
C HIS A 54 0.77 5.49 -10.31
N ILE A 55 -0.28 6.31 -10.17
CA ILE A 55 -0.35 7.64 -10.82
C ILE A 55 0.82 8.54 -10.38
N LEU A 56 1.12 8.57 -9.07
CA LEU A 56 2.19 9.40 -8.53
C LEU A 56 3.55 9.00 -9.10
N HIS A 57 3.93 7.72 -9.02
CA HIS A 57 5.26 7.29 -9.46
C HIS A 57 5.40 7.20 -10.99
N GLN A 58 4.31 7.06 -11.75
CA GLN A 58 4.33 7.21 -13.21
C GLN A 58 4.56 8.67 -13.64
N THR A 59 4.20 9.62 -12.78
CA THR A 59 4.40 11.06 -13.02
C THR A 59 5.79 11.51 -12.59
N LYS A 60 6.24 11.06 -11.42
CA LYS A 60 7.56 11.34 -10.85
C LYS A 60 8.11 10.07 -10.22
N LEU A 61 9.18 9.52 -10.77
CA LEU A 61 9.74 8.24 -10.35
C LEU A 61 10.28 8.30 -8.92
N PHE A 62 10.13 7.21 -8.17
CA PHE A 62 10.81 7.00 -6.89
C PHE A 62 12.27 6.55 -7.10
N ASP A 63 13.08 6.63 -6.03
CA ASP A 63 14.51 6.26 -6.08
C ASP A 63 14.66 4.77 -6.46
N LYS A 64 15.53 4.51 -7.44
CA LYS A 64 15.87 3.15 -7.90
C LYS A 64 16.42 2.25 -6.79
N LYS A 65 16.96 2.82 -5.71
CA LYS A 65 17.43 2.08 -4.54
C LYS A 65 16.32 1.24 -3.92
N TYR A 66 15.05 1.66 -4.05
CA TYR A 66 13.90 0.88 -3.59
C TYR A 66 13.89 -0.52 -4.22
N GLN A 67 14.04 -0.58 -5.54
CA GLN A 67 14.11 -1.84 -6.27
C GLN A 67 15.34 -2.67 -5.89
N GLU A 68 16.48 -2.01 -5.63
CA GLU A 68 17.75 -2.66 -5.32
C GLU A 68 17.67 -3.47 -4.02
N ILE A 69 16.88 -3.01 -3.03
CA ILE A 69 16.65 -3.71 -1.76
C ILE A 69 16.11 -5.12 -1.99
N SER A 70 15.18 -5.30 -2.93
CA SER A 70 14.55 -6.60 -3.22
C SER A 70 15.08 -7.29 -4.47
N THR A 71 16.26 -6.90 -4.97
CA THR A 71 16.86 -7.51 -6.17
C THR A 71 16.93 -9.03 -6.05
N GLY A 72 16.42 -9.73 -7.08
CA GLY A 72 16.40 -11.19 -7.17
C GLY A 72 15.30 -11.88 -6.36
N ARG A 73 14.45 -11.13 -5.64
CA ARG A 73 13.33 -11.69 -4.86
C ARG A 73 11.95 -11.43 -5.47
N TYR A 74 11.84 -10.55 -6.47
CA TYR A 74 10.58 -10.38 -7.22
C TYR A 74 10.21 -11.66 -7.94
N ASN A 75 8.95 -12.06 -7.87
CA ASN A 75 8.49 -13.37 -8.34
C ASN A 75 7.07 -13.29 -8.91
N SER A 76 6.90 -13.71 -10.17
CA SER A 76 5.58 -13.78 -10.81
C SER A 76 4.63 -14.83 -10.21
N ASN A 77 5.16 -15.76 -9.42
CA ASN A 77 4.37 -16.79 -8.72
C ASN A 77 3.98 -16.34 -7.29
N TRP A 78 3.85 -15.04 -7.05
CA TRP A 78 3.48 -14.45 -5.76
C TRP A 78 2.21 -15.06 -5.14
N THR A 79 1.26 -15.51 -5.95
CA THR A 79 0.01 -16.13 -5.50
C THR A 79 0.20 -17.47 -4.78
N LEU A 80 1.38 -18.07 -4.85
CA LEU A 80 1.72 -19.31 -4.13
C LEU A 80 2.09 -19.07 -2.66
N LEU A 81 2.34 -17.81 -2.28
CA LEU A 81 2.68 -17.38 -0.93
C LEU A 81 1.54 -16.58 -0.33
N ASN A 82 1.44 -16.59 1.00
CA ASN A 82 0.61 -15.68 1.75
C ASN A 82 1.42 -14.47 2.22
N ASP A 83 0.74 -13.45 2.77
CA ASP A 83 1.39 -12.22 3.23
C ASP A 83 2.44 -12.47 4.33
N SER A 84 2.19 -13.39 5.27
CA SER A 84 3.14 -13.71 6.32
C SER A 84 4.45 -14.30 5.77
N GLU A 85 4.37 -15.11 4.72
CA GLU A 85 5.54 -15.64 4.01
C GLU A 85 6.26 -14.55 3.24
N ALA A 86 5.52 -13.65 2.56
CA ALA A 86 6.08 -12.50 1.86
C ALA A 86 6.82 -11.54 2.81
N ARG A 87 6.26 -11.28 4.00
CA ARG A 87 6.89 -10.43 5.04
C ARG A 87 8.24 -10.97 5.48
N ARG A 88 8.38 -12.30 5.62
CA ARG A 88 9.68 -12.95 5.90
C ARG A 88 10.69 -12.83 4.76
N LEU A 89 10.23 -12.51 3.55
CA LEU A 89 11.09 -12.22 2.40
C LEU A 89 11.40 -10.72 2.22
N GLY A 90 10.82 -9.85 3.06
CA GLY A 90 11.02 -8.39 3.01
C GLY A 90 10.05 -7.67 2.10
N PHE A 91 8.82 -8.21 1.95
CA PHE A 91 7.70 -7.57 1.25
C PHE A 91 6.53 -7.37 2.20
N ILE A 92 5.78 -6.29 2.04
CA ILE A 92 4.66 -5.98 2.94
C ILE A 92 3.46 -6.92 2.73
N THR A 93 3.21 -7.32 1.48
CA THR A 93 2.20 -8.30 1.05
C THR A 93 2.79 -9.27 0.05
N ASN A 94 2.09 -10.37 -0.24
CA ASN A 94 2.50 -11.29 -1.30
C ASN A 94 2.42 -10.62 -2.69
N TYR A 95 1.44 -9.73 -2.92
CA TYR A 95 1.29 -9.00 -4.18
C TYR A 95 2.46 -8.05 -4.46
N ALA A 96 3.06 -7.46 -3.43
CA ALA A 96 4.28 -6.67 -3.52
C ALA A 96 5.45 -7.41 -4.19
N MET A 97 5.45 -8.75 -4.15
CA MET A 97 6.49 -9.57 -4.78
C MET A 97 6.44 -9.57 -6.31
N LEU A 98 5.35 -9.11 -6.93
CA LEU A 98 5.20 -9.15 -8.39
C LEU A 98 6.26 -8.33 -9.11
N ASN A 99 6.48 -7.11 -8.69
CA ASN A 99 7.50 -6.20 -9.23
C ASN A 99 7.67 -4.97 -8.32
N LYS A 100 8.67 -4.13 -8.63
CA LYS A 100 9.01 -2.93 -7.85
C LYS A 100 7.88 -1.89 -7.76
N ASP A 101 7.03 -1.81 -8.78
CA ASP A 101 5.98 -0.79 -8.86
C ASP A 101 4.80 -1.18 -7.96
N GLU A 102 4.46 -2.48 -7.94
CA GLU A 102 3.49 -3.03 -6.99
C GLU A 102 4.01 -2.98 -5.55
N ASP A 103 5.29 -3.33 -5.34
CA ASP A 103 5.93 -3.27 -4.03
C ASP A 103 5.89 -1.86 -3.42
N PHE A 104 6.15 -0.84 -4.24
CA PHE A 104 6.06 0.55 -3.80
C PHE A 104 4.60 0.96 -3.51
N ALA A 105 3.66 0.59 -4.37
CA ALA A 105 2.25 0.91 -4.21
C ALA A 105 1.65 0.21 -2.96
N GLU A 106 1.97 -1.06 -2.73
CA GLU A 106 1.57 -1.82 -1.55
C GLU A 106 2.13 -1.23 -0.26
N MET A 107 3.41 -0.81 -0.26
CA MET A 107 4.02 -0.17 0.91
C MET A 107 3.29 1.13 1.30
N VAL A 108 3.02 1.99 0.33
CA VAL A 108 2.30 3.25 0.55
C VAL A 108 0.88 2.99 1.02
N SER A 109 0.11 2.19 0.27
CA SER A 109 -1.31 1.95 0.56
C SER A 109 -1.51 1.19 1.87
N GLY A 110 -0.68 0.19 2.14
CA GLY A 110 -0.75 -0.58 3.38
C GLY A 110 -0.57 0.30 4.61
N ILE A 111 0.45 1.16 4.63
CA ILE A 111 0.72 2.03 5.78
C ILE A 111 -0.35 3.12 5.93
N LEU A 112 -0.77 3.77 4.84
CA LEU A 112 -1.77 4.84 4.92
C LEU A 112 -3.15 4.33 5.37
N VAL A 113 -3.52 3.10 5.02
CA VAL A 113 -4.86 2.57 5.31
C VAL A 113 -4.92 1.75 6.59
N PHE A 114 -3.91 0.90 6.84
CA PHE A 114 -3.89 0.05 8.03
C PHE A 114 -3.11 0.68 9.19
N GLY A 115 -2.33 1.72 8.93
CA GLY A 115 -1.61 2.51 9.93
C GLY A 115 -0.19 2.01 10.22
N TYR A 116 0.62 2.92 10.79
CA TYR A 116 2.01 2.60 11.14
C TYR A 116 2.11 1.55 12.27
N ASP A 117 1.17 1.53 13.21
CA ASP A 117 1.16 0.50 14.26
C ASP A 117 0.93 -0.90 13.68
N TRP A 118 0.04 -1.05 12.69
CA TRP A 118 -0.09 -2.33 11.97
C TRP A 118 1.22 -2.72 11.27
N PHE A 119 1.88 -1.77 10.60
CA PHE A 119 3.17 -2.04 9.96
C PHE A 119 4.20 -2.52 10.97
N LYS A 120 4.34 -1.85 12.11
CA LYS A 120 5.29 -2.19 13.18
C LYS A 120 4.95 -3.53 13.85
N ASP A 121 3.71 -3.68 14.31
CA ASP A 121 3.32 -4.76 15.20
C ASP A 121 2.94 -6.05 14.47
N THR A 122 2.66 -5.97 13.16
CA THR A 122 2.36 -7.13 12.32
C THR A 122 3.45 -7.37 11.29
N VAL A 123 3.72 -6.41 10.41
CA VAL A 123 4.60 -6.62 9.25
C VAL A 123 6.05 -6.78 9.70
N LEU A 124 6.58 -5.83 10.48
CA LEU A 124 7.97 -5.92 10.96
C LEU A 124 8.16 -7.07 11.97
N ALA A 125 7.16 -7.33 12.81
CA ALA A 125 7.23 -8.44 13.77
C ALA A 125 7.24 -9.82 13.11
N GLU A 126 6.59 -9.98 11.97
CA GLU A 126 6.67 -11.20 11.17
C GLU A 126 7.99 -11.30 10.40
N ALA A 127 8.44 -10.19 9.82
CA ALA A 127 9.72 -10.11 9.13
C ALA A 127 10.91 -10.44 10.05
N GLU A 128 10.88 -9.99 11.31
CA GLU A 128 11.91 -10.25 12.31
C GLU A 128 12.10 -11.74 12.62
N LYS A 129 11.07 -12.57 12.39
CA LYS A 129 11.11 -14.03 12.61
C LYS A 129 11.69 -14.79 11.40
N SER A 130 12.10 -14.07 10.35
CA SER A 130 12.58 -14.72 9.13
C SER A 130 13.88 -15.45 9.32
N THR A 131 13.92 -16.69 8.84
CA THR A 131 15.13 -17.49 8.67
C THR A 131 15.62 -17.52 7.21
N GLU A 132 14.74 -17.18 6.26
CA GLU A 132 15.00 -17.20 4.80
C GLU A 132 15.67 -15.90 4.35
N ASN A 133 15.25 -14.76 4.91
CA ASN A 133 15.90 -13.46 4.72
C ASN A 133 16.17 -12.81 6.08
N PRO A 134 17.35 -13.00 6.67
CA PRO A 134 17.69 -12.39 7.96
C PRO A 134 17.60 -10.86 7.98
N ASN A 135 17.58 -10.22 6.82
CA ASN A 135 17.46 -8.76 6.66
C ASN A 135 16.01 -8.30 6.39
N ALA A 136 15.01 -9.20 6.39
CA ALA A 136 13.65 -8.88 5.98
C ALA A 136 13.07 -7.63 6.67
N LYS A 137 13.27 -7.50 7.97
CA LYS A 137 12.86 -6.33 8.75
C LYS A 137 13.60 -5.07 8.31
N ALA A 138 14.92 -5.13 8.21
CA ALA A 138 15.75 -4.00 7.79
C ALA A 138 15.44 -3.57 6.33
N ASP A 139 15.12 -4.52 5.44
CA ASP A 139 14.69 -4.26 4.08
C ASP A 139 13.38 -3.46 4.05
N LEU A 140 12.40 -3.86 4.86
CA LEU A 140 11.11 -3.15 4.98
C LEU A 140 11.27 -1.75 5.57
N GLU A 141 12.11 -1.59 6.61
CA GLU A 141 12.41 -0.28 7.20
C GLU A 141 13.13 0.63 6.19
N ALA A 142 14.08 0.09 5.40
CA ALA A 142 14.78 0.84 4.36
C ALA A 142 13.84 1.26 3.22
N LYS A 143 12.90 0.41 2.83
CA LYS A 143 11.85 0.75 1.85
C LYS A 143 10.96 1.88 2.36
N LEU A 144 10.53 1.82 3.64
CA LEU A 144 9.73 2.87 4.24
C LEU A 144 10.46 4.21 4.23
N ALA A 145 11.75 4.24 4.59
CA ALA A 145 12.54 5.47 4.54
C ALA A 145 12.59 6.10 3.14
N ILE A 146 12.62 5.26 2.07
CA ILE A 146 12.54 5.76 0.69
C ILE A 146 11.14 6.30 0.36
N VAL A 147 10.08 5.68 0.87
CA VAL A 147 8.70 6.19 0.72
C VAL A 147 8.58 7.57 1.37
N GLU A 148 9.03 7.73 2.61
CA GLU A 148 9.01 9.02 3.32
C GLU A 148 9.78 10.11 2.53
N SER A 149 11.02 9.80 2.10
CA SER A 149 11.83 10.71 1.28
C SER A 149 11.15 11.05 -0.05
N TYR A 150 10.51 10.10 -0.71
CA TYR A 150 9.77 10.33 -1.94
C TYR A 150 8.63 11.34 -1.76
N PHE A 151 7.81 11.18 -0.73
CA PHE A 151 6.73 12.13 -0.46
C PHE A 151 7.26 13.49 -0.08
N LYS A 152 8.28 13.54 0.79
CA LYS A 152 8.86 14.79 1.26
C LYS A 152 9.57 15.57 0.15
N GLU A 153 10.49 14.93 -0.57
CA GLU A 153 11.37 15.60 -1.52
C GLU A 153 10.69 15.85 -2.87
N THR A 154 9.81 14.94 -3.29
CA THR A 154 9.19 15.00 -4.61
C THR A 154 7.90 15.79 -4.62
N TRP A 155 7.11 15.66 -3.54
CA TRP A 155 5.76 16.25 -3.45
C TRP A 155 5.64 17.33 -2.38
N ASN A 156 6.66 17.52 -1.54
CA ASN A 156 6.66 18.40 -0.39
C ASN A 156 5.52 18.08 0.60
N ILE A 157 5.33 16.81 0.87
CA ILE A 157 4.30 16.26 1.76
C ILE A 157 4.98 15.41 2.83
N GLU A 158 4.66 15.67 4.12
CA GLU A 158 5.07 14.80 5.20
C GLU A 158 4.27 13.49 5.16
N PHE A 159 4.97 12.35 5.21
CA PHE A 159 4.31 11.04 5.24
C PHE A 159 3.81 10.72 6.64
N PHE A 160 4.63 10.95 7.65
CA PHE A 160 4.28 10.92 9.07
C PHE A 160 4.28 12.32 9.68
N ASP A 161 3.71 12.46 10.88
CA ASP A 161 3.71 13.73 11.61
C ASP A 161 5.14 14.23 11.84
N ASN A 162 5.37 15.48 11.55
CA ASN A 162 6.67 16.10 11.80
C ASN A 162 6.65 16.78 13.18
N GLU A 163 7.24 16.12 14.18
CA GLU A 163 7.27 16.61 15.56
C GLU A 163 7.99 17.96 15.70
N THR A 164 8.93 18.27 14.81
CA THR A 164 9.71 19.51 14.88
C THR A 164 8.94 20.71 14.35
N SER A 165 8.23 20.56 13.22
CA SER A 165 7.42 21.64 12.61
C SER A 165 5.97 21.64 13.13
N GLY A 166 5.50 20.54 13.71
CA GLY A 166 4.10 20.34 14.07
C GLY A 166 3.20 20.07 12.86
N GLU A 167 3.78 19.79 11.69
CA GLU A 167 3.02 19.49 10.47
C GLU A 167 2.50 18.06 10.52
N LYS A 168 1.19 17.92 10.25
CA LYS A 168 0.53 16.62 10.23
C LYS A 168 0.86 15.86 8.96
N GLY A 169 1.19 14.59 9.09
CA GLY A 169 1.50 13.69 7.99
C GLY A 169 0.30 13.06 7.32
N LEU A 170 0.50 12.51 6.14
CA LEU A 170 -0.53 11.79 5.38
C LEU A 170 -1.15 10.64 6.17
N GLU A 171 -0.33 9.86 6.88
CA GLU A 171 -0.82 8.71 7.68
C GLU A 171 -1.88 9.17 8.69
N THR A 172 -1.60 10.24 9.43
CA THR A 172 -2.54 10.79 10.41
C THR A 172 -3.83 11.30 9.74
N TYR A 173 -3.75 11.96 8.57
CA TYR A 173 -4.94 12.38 7.83
C TYR A 173 -5.80 11.18 7.40
N PHE A 174 -5.18 10.11 6.90
CA PHE A 174 -5.90 8.89 6.50
C PHE A 174 -6.55 8.22 7.70
N ARG A 175 -5.83 8.03 8.79
CA ARG A 175 -6.34 7.43 10.03
C ARG A 175 -7.56 8.19 10.56
N GLU A 176 -7.47 9.51 10.70
CA GLU A 176 -8.59 10.34 11.17
C GLU A 176 -9.80 10.31 10.22
N ALA A 177 -9.56 10.26 8.90
CA ALA A 177 -10.62 10.17 7.92
C ALA A 177 -11.36 8.82 8.01
N ILE A 178 -10.63 7.71 8.16
CA ILE A 178 -11.20 6.37 8.34
C ILE A 178 -12.01 6.31 9.64
N GLU A 179 -11.43 6.74 10.75
CA GLU A 179 -12.11 6.79 12.06
C GLU A 179 -13.42 7.59 12.00
N LYS A 180 -13.43 8.71 11.29
CA LYS A 180 -14.62 9.55 11.10
C LYS A 180 -15.73 8.83 10.33
N VAL A 181 -15.38 8.09 9.26
CA VAL A 181 -16.36 7.33 8.47
C VAL A 181 -16.90 6.16 9.26
N VAL A 182 -16.03 5.41 9.95
CA VAL A 182 -16.42 4.26 10.79
C VAL A 182 -17.34 4.69 11.94
N SER A 183 -17.05 5.85 12.58
CA SER A 183 -17.87 6.38 13.68
C SER A 183 -19.22 6.95 13.21
N ASN A 184 -19.33 7.37 11.97
CA ASN A 184 -20.53 7.96 11.38
C ASN A 184 -20.73 7.43 9.94
N PRO A 185 -21.08 6.15 9.79
CA PRO A 185 -21.23 5.56 8.47
C PRO A 185 -22.34 6.26 7.67
N PRO A 186 -22.17 6.43 6.35
CA PRO A 186 -23.20 7.03 5.52
C PRO A 186 -24.50 6.20 5.60
N THR A 187 -25.62 6.86 5.77
CA THR A 187 -26.95 6.22 5.71
C THR A 187 -27.23 5.75 4.29
N LYS A 188 -27.68 4.52 4.15
CA LYS A 188 -28.10 3.93 2.85
C LYS A 188 -29.32 4.65 2.30
#